data_678a0e6c5c4ff127615c423e2b8b483c
#
_entry.id   678a0e6c5c4ff127615c423e2b8b483c
#
_cell.length_a   1.000
_cell.length_b   1.000
_cell.length_c   1.000
_cell.angle_alpha   90.00
_cell.angle_beta   90.00
_cell.angle_gamma   90.00
#
_symmetry.space_group_name_H-M   'P 1'
#
loop_
_entity.id
_entity.type
_entity.pdbx_description
1 polymer ?
#
loop_
_entity_poly.entity_id
_entity_poly.type
_entity_poly.pdbx_seq_one_letter_code
_entity_poly.pdbx_strand_id
1 'polypeptide(L)'
;MNYGYVKVAAAVPRVKVADCKFNAREIEKEIIIAEGKGVQIIAFPELCVTGYTCGDLFAQQLLLEEAEMELIQIVNNTRQLDIIAILGMPVALNGVLLNTAVVIQKGKVLGVVPKTYLPNYKEFYEKRWFTSAVDVSETSMRLCGQVVPMGANLLFEMADTTFGIEICEDLWAPIPPSSSLALQGAEILFNLSADNEGIGKHNYLCSLISQQSARCIAGYVFCSCGFGESTTD
;
A
#
# COMPACT_ATOMS: atom_id res chain seq x y z
N MET A 1 13.49 22.26 11.77
CA MET A 1 12.20 22.98 11.72
C MET A 1 11.57 22.70 10.37
N ASN A 2 10.45 22.02 10.32
CA ASN A 2 9.82 21.60 9.03
C ASN A 2 8.95 22.68 8.38
N TYR A 3 8.81 23.87 8.96
CA TYR A 3 8.03 25.00 8.43
C TYR A 3 6.62 24.61 7.92
N GLY A 4 5.99 23.58 8.47
CA GLY A 4 4.70 23.06 8.02
C GLY A 4 4.75 22.19 6.76
N TYR A 5 5.94 21.82 6.26
CA TYR A 5 6.09 20.92 5.11
C TYR A 5 6.35 19.48 5.56
N VAL A 6 5.67 18.55 4.89
CA VAL A 6 5.91 17.10 5.02
C VAL A 6 6.57 16.60 3.74
N LYS A 7 7.74 15.95 3.88
CA LYS A 7 8.44 15.37 2.74
C LYS A 7 8.03 13.92 2.58
N VAL A 8 7.36 13.62 1.49
CA VAL A 8 6.89 12.27 1.14
C VAL A 8 7.61 11.72 -0.08
N ALA A 9 7.61 10.40 -0.25
CA ALA A 9 8.15 9.73 -1.42
C ALA A 9 7.22 8.60 -1.89
N ALA A 10 7.12 8.43 -3.21
CA ALA A 10 6.71 7.20 -3.86
C ALA A 10 7.96 6.49 -4.37
N ALA A 11 8.18 5.26 -3.95
CA ALA A 11 9.34 4.46 -4.33
C ALA A 11 8.89 3.23 -5.13
N VAL A 12 9.57 2.99 -6.24
CA VAL A 12 9.30 1.84 -7.12
C VAL A 12 10.51 0.92 -7.08
N PRO A 13 10.57 -0.05 -6.15
CA PRO A 13 11.69 -0.97 -6.04
C PRO A 13 11.70 -1.94 -7.21
N ARG A 14 12.84 -2.59 -7.43
CA ARG A 14 12.88 -3.75 -8.32
C ARG A 14 12.14 -4.90 -7.64
N VAL A 15 11.24 -5.54 -8.38
CA VAL A 15 10.42 -6.64 -7.87
C VAL A 15 10.72 -7.91 -8.64
N LYS A 16 10.64 -9.05 -7.97
CA LYS A 16 10.55 -10.39 -8.55
C LYS A 16 9.28 -11.05 -8.03
N VAL A 17 8.44 -11.49 -8.93
CA VAL A 17 7.19 -12.18 -8.60
C VAL A 17 7.45 -13.39 -7.71
N ALA A 18 6.77 -13.47 -6.57
CA ALA A 18 6.85 -14.51 -5.55
C ALA A 18 8.22 -14.67 -4.86
N ASP A 19 9.17 -13.75 -5.04
CA ASP A 19 10.46 -13.75 -4.31
C ASP A 19 10.41 -12.70 -3.19
N CYS A 20 9.64 -12.99 -2.12
CA CYS A 20 9.42 -12.07 -0.99
C CYS A 20 10.73 -11.58 -0.38
N LYS A 21 11.72 -12.46 -0.29
CA LYS A 21 13.04 -12.14 0.28
C LYS A 21 13.83 -11.14 -0.57
N PHE A 22 13.79 -11.28 -1.90
CA PHE A 22 14.39 -10.29 -2.80
C PHE A 22 13.68 -8.96 -2.69
N ASN A 23 12.34 -8.98 -2.74
CA ASN A 23 11.52 -7.78 -2.70
C ASN A 23 11.70 -7.01 -1.39
N ALA A 24 11.70 -7.70 -0.25
CA ALA A 24 11.94 -7.09 1.06
C ALA A 24 13.29 -6.37 1.14
N ARG A 25 14.34 -6.95 0.59
CA ARG A 25 15.67 -6.30 0.55
C ARG A 25 15.71 -5.05 -0.30
N GLU A 26 15.02 -5.05 -1.44
CA GLU A 26 14.94 -3.85 -2.28
C GLU A 26 14.10 -2.77 -1.59
N ILE A 27 13.00 -3.14 -0.93
CA ILE A 27 12.17 -2.22 -0.12
C ILE A 27 13.01 -1.60 1.02
N GLU A 28 13.74 -2.41 1.79
CA GLU A 28 14.59 -1.91 2.88
C GLU A 28 15.65 -0.90 2.39
N LYS A 29 16.26 -1.15 1.24
CA LYS A 29 17.23 -0.22 0.65
C LYS A 29 16.60 1.14 0.37
N GLU A 30 15.40 1.14 -0.23
CA GLU A 30 14.70 2.39 -0.54
C GLU A 30 14.27 3.14 0.73
N ILE A 31 13.85 2.43 1.79
CA ILE A 31 13.54 3.04 3.09
C ILE A 31 14.77 3.74 3.65
N ILE A 32 15.92 3.07 3.67
CA ILE A 32 17.18 3.63 4.20
C ILE A 32 17.63 4.86 3.38
N ILE A 33 17.54 4.78 2.05
CA ILE A 33 17.89 5.89 1.16
C ILE A 33 16.96 7.09 1.40
N ALA A 34 15.66 6.84 1.55
CA ALA A 34 14.66 7.88 1.78
C ALA A 34 14.85 8.57 3.14
N GLU A 35 15.09 7.80 4.20
CA GLU A 35 15.43 8.32 5.53
C GLU A 35 16.64 9.25 5.47
N GLY A 36 17.72 8.81 4.80
CA GLY A 36 18.93 9.62 4.60
C GLY A 36 18.71 10.92 3.81
N LYS A 37 17.63 11.00 3.04
CA LYS A 37 17.18 12.21 2.32
C LYS A 37 16.18 13.05 3.12
N GLY A 38 15.85 12.66 4.36
CA GLY A 38 14.89 13.34 5.22
C GLY A 38 13.44 13.18 4.78
N VAL A 39 13.10 12.09 4.09
CA VAL A 39 11.71 11.71 3.79
C VAL A 39 11.04 11.25 5.09
N GLN A 40 9.82 11.67 5.30
CA GLN A 40 9.05 11.36 6.52
C GLN A 40 8.06 10.21 6.31
N ILE A 41 7.49 10.11 5.10
CA ILE A 41 6.60 9.01 4.72
C ILE A 41 7.02 8.50 3.34
N ILE A 42 7.23 7.20 3.21
CA ILE A 42 7.50 6.54 1.93
C ILE A 42 6.41 5.51 1.63
N ALA A 43 5.87 5.53 0.42
CA ALA A 43 4.92 4.54 -0.06
C ALA A 43 5.55 3.67 -1.15
N PHE A 44 5.18 2.40 -1.15
CA PHE A 44 5.55 1.39 -2.12
C PHE A 44 4.33 0.91 -2.90
N PRO A 45 4.51 0.25 -4.06
CA PRO A 45 3.40 -0.24 -4.87
C PRO A 45 2.54 -1.28 -4.17
N GLU A 46 1.33 -1.46 -4.70
CA GLU A 46 0.41 -2.54 -4.34
C GLU A 46 1.10 -3.91 -4.45
N LEU A 47 0.92 -4.77 -3.43
CA LEU A 47 1.47 -6.12 -3.34
C LEU A 47 2.99 -6.23 -3.59
N CYS A 48 3.75 -5.16 -3.40
CA CYS A 48 5.19 -5.11 -3.71
C CYS A 48 6.04 -6.13 -2.92
N VAL A 49 5.56 -6.63 -1.79
CA VAL A 49 6.28 -7.66 -1.01
C VAL A 49 6.27 -9.01 -1.74
N THR A 50 5.18 -9.36 -2.42
CA THR A 50 5.06 -10.62 -3.16
C THR A 50 5.23 -10.44 -4.67
N GLY A 51 4.96 -9.27 -5.19
CA GLY A 51 4.61 -9.00 -6.56
C GLY A 51 3.10 -9.13 -6.77
N TYR A 52 2.55 -8.31 -7.69
CA TYR A 52 1.13 -8.31 -8.02
C TYR A 52 0.71 -9.54 -8.83
N THR A 53 1.54 -9.98 -9.78
CA THR A 53 1.19 -11.04 -10.75
C THR A 53 1.49 -12.47 -10.25
N CYS A 54 1.40 -12.72 -8.94
CA CYS A 54 1.57 -14.06 -8.37
C CYS A 54 0.50 -15.07 -8.79
N GLY A 55 -0.67 -14.62 -9.27
CA GLY A 55 -1.74 -15.50 -9.74
C GLY A 55 -2.22 -16.46 -8.64
N ASP A 56 -2.41 -17.73 -8.99
CA ASP A 56 -2.88 -18.75 -8.04
C ASP A 56 -1.86 -19.09 -6.93
N LEU A 57 -0.63 -18.54 -6.98
CA LEU A 57 0.31 -18.65 -5.86
C LEU A 57 -0.23 -17.94 -4.60
N PHE A 58 -1.13 -16.97 -4.72
CA PHE A 58 -1.81 -16.38 -3.57
C PHE A 58 -2.62 -17.39 -2.74
N ALA A 59 -2.98 -18.55 -3.29
CA ALA A 59 -3.60 -19.65 -2.55
C ALA A 59 -2.57 -20.53 -1.80
N GLN A 60 -1.27 -20.28 -1.99
CA GLN A 60 -0.20 -21.05 -1.35
C GLN A 60 0.14 -20.46 0.02
N GLN A 61 -0.06 -21.26 1.07
CA GLN A 61 0.27 -20.84 2.44
C GLN A 61 1.75 -20.43 2.57
N LEU A 62 2.66 -21.12 1.88
CA LEU A 62 4.08 -20.79 1.88
C LEU A 62 4.36 -19.34 1.45
N LEU A 63 3.70 -18.86 0.39
CA LEU A 63 3.89 -17.48 -0.07
C LEU A 63 3.43 -16.47 0.99
N LEU A 64 2.30 -16.73 1.65
CA LEU A 64 1.75 -15.85 2.67
C LEU A 64 2.61 -15.83 3.95
N GLU A 65 3.11 -17.00 4.37
CA GLU A 65 4.04 -17.12 5.49
C GLU A 65 5.37 -16.42 5.21
N GLU A 66 5.94 -16.57 4.00
CA GLU A 66 7.14 -15.84 3.60
C GLU A 66 6.91 -14.33 3.55
N ALA A 67 5.78 -13.87 3.03
CA ALA A 67 5.45 -12.45 3.01
C ALA A 67 5.39 -11.85 4.42
N GLU A 68 4.77 -12.55 5.40
CA GLU A 68 4.75 -12.10 6.80
C GLU A 68 6.13 -12.18 7.45
N MET A 69 6.91 -13.23 7.20
CA MET A 69 8.29 -13.34 7.71
C MET A 69 9.18 -12.19 7.22
N GLU A 70 9.08 -11.84 5.95
CA GLU A 70 9.86 -10.74 5.38
C GLU A 70 9.36 -9.37 5.88
N LEU A 71 8.06 -9.21 6.10
CA LEU A 71 7.55 -8.01 6.80
C LEU A 71 8.15 -7.89 8.21
N ILE A 72 8.23 -8.99 8.97
CA ILE A 72 8.89 -9.01 10.29
C ILE A 72 10.35 -8.55 10.19
N GLN A 73 11.07 -9.00 9.15
CA GLN A 73 12.47 -8.58 8.91
C GLN A 73 12.54 -7.07 8.63
N ILE A 74 11.70 -6.55 7.72
CA ILE A 74 11.64 -5.11 7.42
C ILE A 74 11.37 -4.30 8.70
N VAL A 75 10.35 -4.68 9.47
CA VAL A 75 9.98 -4.02 10.73
C VAL A 75 11.14 -3.99 11.71
N ASN A 76 11.86 -5.12 11.86
CA ASN A 76 13.01 -5.22 12.77
C ASN A 76 14.22 -4.41 12.29
N ASN A 77 14.54 -4.48 11.00
CA ASN A 77 15.70 -3.83 10.41
C ASN A 77 15.55 -2.31 10.36
N THR A 78 14.31 -1.83 10.23
CA THR A 78 14.01 -0.38 10.18
C THR A 78 13.60 0.22 11.54
N ARG A 79 13.65 -0.56 12.63
CA ARG A 79 13.15 -0.12 13.96
C ARG A 79 13.83 1.13 14.53
N GLN A 80 15.01 1.50 14.07
CA GLN A 80 15.74 2.69 14.52
C GLN A 80 15.48 3.92 13.64
N LEU A 81 14.72 3.75 12.54
CA LEU A 81 14.42 4.83 11.60
C LEU A 81 13.15 5.58 12.03
N ASP A 82 13.12 6.88 11.76
CA ASP A 82 11.97 7.73 12.06
C ASP A 82 10.92 7.73 10.94
N ILE A 83 11.29 7.33 9.73
CA ILE A 83 10.42 7.28 8.55
C ILE A 83 9.24 6.32 8.75
N ILE A 84 8.07 6.73 8.29
CA ILE A 84 6.91 5.84 8.14
C ILE A 84 6.99 5.17 6.78
N ALA A 85 6.84 3.86 6.72
CA ALA A 85 6.76 3.13 5.45
C ALA A 85 5.38 2.48 5.26
N ILE A 86 4.86 2.58 4.03
CA ILE A 86 3.58 2.02 3.61
C ILE A 86 3.87 0.95 2.56
N LEU A 87 3.59 -0.31 2.87
CA LEU A 87 3.96 -1.49 2.08
C LEU A 87 2.73 -2.21 1.56
N GLY A 88 2.68 -2.54 0.27
CA GLY A 88 1.63 -3.39 -0.30
C GLY A 88 1.94 -4.88 -0.10
N MET A 89 1.02 -5.64 0.50
CA MET A 89 1.16 -7.10 0.66
C MET A 89 -0.18 -7.82 0.85
N PRO A 90 -0.24 -9.13 0.53
CA PRO A 90 -1.40 -9.95 0.89
C PRO A 90 -1.38 -10.28 2.39
N VAL A 91 -2.55 -10.28 3.01
CA VAL A 91 -2.70 -10.66 4.43
C VAL A 91 -3.87 -11.61 4.59
N ALA A 92 -3.64 -12.74 5.24
CA ALA A 92 -4.69 -13.72 5.56
C ALA A 92 -5.40 -13.34 6.87
N LEU A 93 -6.73 -13.42 6.88
CA LEU A 93 -7.57 -13.15 8.04
C LEU A 93 -8.77 -14.11 8.08
N ASN A 94 -8.89 -14.93 9.13
CA ASN A 94 -10.06 -15.79 9.36
C ASN A 94 -10.52 -16.62 8.13
N GLY A 95 -9.54 -17.11 7.33
CA GLY A 95 -9.82 -17.93 6.14
C GLY A 95 -10.09 -17.16 4.86
N VAL A 96 -10.00 -15.83 4.87
CA VAL A 96 -10.03 -14.99 3.67
C VAL A 96 -8.67 -14.34 3.43
N LEU A 97 -8.40 -13.91 2.22
CA LEU A 97 -7.19 -13.20 1.85
C LEU A 97 -7.54 -11.76 1.48
N LEU A 98 -6.76 -10.82 1.99
CA LEU A 98 -6.93 -9.38 1.75
C LEU A 98 -5.72 -8.83 0.98
N ASN A 99 -5.98 -7.97 0.01
CA ASN A 99 -4.98 -7.10 -0.58
C ASN A 99 -4.86 -5.85 0.30
N THR A 100 -3.70 -5.59 0.87
CA THR A 100 -3.57 -4.59 1.94
C THR A 100 -2.39 -3.65 1.75
N ALA A 101 -2.51 -2.46 2.35
CA ALA A 101 -1.41 -1.59 2.68
C ALA A 101 -1.11 -1.71 4.18
N VAL A 102 0.13 -2.03 4.52
CA VAL A 102 0.60 -2.15 5.90
C VAL A 102 1.49 -0.96 6.23
N VAL A 103 1.17 -0.25 7.30
CA VAL A 103 1.91 0.93 7.76
C VAL A 103 2.83 0.54 8.91
N ILE A 104 4.12 0.83 8.75
CA ILE A 104 5.13 0.49 9.77
C ILE A 104 5.96 1.70 10.18
N GLN A 105 6.40 1.74 11.43
CA GLN A 105 7.35 2.70 11.96
C GLN A 105 7.99 2.18 13.25
N LYS A 106 9.27 2.40 13.44
CA LYS A 106 9.98 2.16 14.73
C LYS A 106 9.73 0.77 15.33
N GLY A 107 9.77 -0.28 14.50
CA GLY A 107 9.55 -1.64 14.97
C GLY A 107 8.09 -2.00 15.24
N LYS A 108 7.15 -1.18 14.83
CA LYS A 108 5.71 -1.40 15.02
C LYS A 108 4.98 -1.42 13.69
N VAL A 109 3.95 -2.24 13.63
CA VAL A 109 2.88 -2.14 12.64
C VAL A 109 1.83 -1.19 13.20
N LEU A 110 1.61 -0.05 12.54
CA LEU A 110 0.68 0.99 12.99
C LEU A 110 -0.76 0.67 12.58
N GLY A 111 -0.96 -0.02 11.47
CA GLY A 111 -2.27 -0.41 10.98
C GLY A 111 -2.21 -1.10 9.64
N VAL A 112 -3.34 -1.71 9.27
CA VAL A 112 -3.55 -2.44 8.02
C VAL A 112 -4.78 -1.86 7.32
N VAL A 113 -4.60 -1.43 6.06
CA VAL A 113 -5.67 -0.89 5.23
C VAL A 113 -5.98 -1.89 4.12
N PRO A 114 -7.11 -2.61 4.17
CA PRO A 114 -7.52 -3.51 3.10
C PRO A 114 -8.16 -2.74 1.94
N LYS A 115 -7.96 -3.26 0.72
CA LYS A 115 -8.54 -2.74 -0.52
C LYS A 115 -10.07 -2.87 -0.51
N THR A 116 -10.76 -1.80 -0.90
CA THR A 116 -12.22 -1.74 -0.92
C THR A 116 -12.80 -2.26 -2.23
N TYR A 117 -12.29 -1.77 -3.36
CA TYR A 117 -12.78 -2.14 -4.69
C TYR A 117 -11.80 -3.09 -5.37
N LEU A 118 -12.27 -4.29 -5.71
CA LEU A 118 -11.46 -5.32 -6.37
C LEU A 118 -11.80 -5.34 -7.86
N PRO A 119 -10.85 -4.99 -8.76
CA PRO A 119 -11.08 -5.08 -10.20
C PRO A 119 -11.29 -6.54 -10.61
N ASN A 120 -12.27 -6.76 -11.49
CA ASN A 120 -12.60 -8.09 -12.00
C ASN A 120 -13.09 -8.00 -13.45
N TYR A 121 -12.25 -7.40 -14.30
CA TYR A 121 -12.49 -7.17 -15.71
C TYR A 121 -11.16 -7.17 -16.48
N LYS A 122 -11.19 -7.52 -17.77
CA LYS A 122 -10.02 -7.66 -18.65
C LYS A 122 -8.94 -8.54 -18.00
N GLU A 123 -7.72 -8.01 -17.87
CA GLU A 123 -6.57 -8.65 -17.23
C GLU A 123 -6.69 -8.76 -15.70
N PHE A 124 -7.58 -8.01 -15.09
CA PHE A 124 -7.77 -8.02 -13.65
C PHE A 124 -8.86 -9.00 -13.22
N TYR A 125 -8.54 -9.88 -12.28
CA TYR A 125 -9.47 -10.85 -11.68
C TYR A 125 -9.17 -11.09 -10.20
N GLU A 126 -9.01 -9.98 -9.46
CA GLU A 126 -8.64 -10.00 -8.03
C GLU A 126 -9.67 -10.72 -7.16
N LYS A 127 -10.94 -10.71 -7.53
CA LYS A 127 -12.00 -11.44 -6.80
C LYS A 127 -11.80 -12.95 -6.76
N ARG A 128 -10.89 -13.50 -7.58
CA ARG A 128 -10.49 -14.90 -7.52
C ARG A 128 -9.72 -15.20 -6.23
N TRP A 129 -8.96 -14.25 -5.70
CA TRP A 129 -8.07 -14.47 -4.57
C TRP A 129 -8.45 -13.63 -3.35
N PHE A 130 -8.86 -12.40 -3.55
CA PHE A 130 -9.02 -11.42 -2.48
C PHE A 130 -10.48 -11.16 -2.13
N THR A 131 -10.69 -10.84 -0.85
CA THR A 131 -11.97 -10.38 -0.29
C THR A 131 -11.90 -8.86 -0.12
N SER A 132 -13.01 -8.19 -0.42
CA SER A 132 -13.14 -6.74 -0.27
C SER A 132 -13.17 -6.33 1.21
N ALA A 133 -12.64 -5.14 1.52
CA ALA A 133 -12.75 -4.55 2.85
C ALA A 133 -14.19 -4.40 3.35
N VAL A 134 -15.18 -4.24 2.45
CA VAL A 134 -16.59 -4.10 2.83
C VAL A 134 -17.22 -5.41 3.31
N ASP A 135 -16.60 -6.54 2.98
CA ASP A 135 -17.08 -7.88 3.37
C ASP A 135 -16.40 -8.38 4.66
N VAL A 136 -15.57 -7.54 5.30
CA VAL A 136 -14.83 -7.84 6.53
C VAL A 136 -15.35 -6.98 7.66
N SER A 137 -15.75 -7.61 8.76
CA SER A 137 -16.29 -6.94 9.94
C SER A 137 -15.25 -6.62 11.01
N GLU A 138 -14.09 -7.26 10.93
CA GLU A 138 -13.01 -7.10 11.88
C GLU A 138 -12.38 -5.70 11.77
N THR A 139 -12.17 -5.07 12.92
CA THR A 139 -11.52 -3.75 13.02
C THR A 139 -10.08 -3.83 13.54
N SER A 140 -9.61 -5.03 13.83
CA SER A 140 -8.25 -5.33 14.25
C SER A 140 -7.86 -6.75 13.87
N MET A 141 -6.55 -6.99 13.77
CA MET A 141 -6.00 -8.29 13.46
C MET A 141 -4.67 -8.53 14.16
N ARG A 142 -4.22 -9.78 14.16
CA ARG A 142 -2.86 -10.12 14.59
C ARG A 142 -1.94 -10.20 13.36
N LEU A 143 -0.88 -9.37 13.36
CA LEU A 143 0.14 -9.36 12.30
C LEU A 143 1.50 -9.13 12.94
N CYS A 144 2.54 -9.86 12.52
CA CYS A 144 3.90 -9.79 13.07
C CYS A 144 3.91 -9.94 14.62
N GLY A 145 3.05 -10.78 15.18
CA GLY A 145 2.91 -10.97 16.63
C GLY A 145 2.25 -9.79 17.38
N GLN A 146 1.83 -8.73 16.70
CA GLN A 146 1.18 -7.55 17.26
C GLN A 146 -0.32 -7.60 16.99
N VAL A 147 -1.14 -7.01 17.88
CA VAL A 147 -2.56 -6.71 17.59
C VAL A 147 -2.62 -5.30 17.05
N VAL A 148 -3.10 -5.16 15.82
CA VAL A 148 -3.05 -3.91 15.07
C VAL A 148 -4.45 -3.52 14.57
N PRO A 149 -4.78 -2.23 14.48
CA PRO A 149 -6.02 -1.77 13.88
C PRO A 149 -6.06 -2.13 12.39
N MET A 150 -7.26 -2.42 11.89
CA MET A 150 -7.50 -2.72 10.49
C MET A 150 -8.79 -2.04 10.01
N GLY A 151 -8.75 -1.46 8.81
CA GLY A 151 -9.92 -0.85 8.18
C GLY A 151 -9.56 0.07 7.02
N ALA A 152 -10.47 0.18 6.03
CA ALA A 152 -10.30 1.06 4.88
C ALA A 152 -10.48 2.56 5.23
N ASN A 153 -10.93 2.86 6.43
CA ASN A 153 -11.16 4.22 6.94
C ASN A 153 -10.14 4.67 7.99
N LEU A 154 -9.01 3.97 8.11
CA LEU A 154 -7.97 4.36 9.05
C LEU A 154 -7.31 5.67 8.62
N LEU A 155 -7.15 6.56 9.61
CA LEU A 155 -6.30 7.74 9.51
C LEU A 155 -5.06 7.55 10.37
N PHE A 156 -3.93 8.01 9.86
CA PHE A 156 -2.65 7.95 10.55
C PHE A 156 -2.18 9.37 10.83
N GLU A 157 -1.81 9.63 12.07
CA GLU A 157 -1.29 10.92 12.51
C GLU A 157 0.23 10.90 12.57
N MET A 158 0.87 11.94 12.08
CA MET A 158 2.30 12.18 12.16
C MET A 158 2.55 13.66 12.45
N ALA A 159 3.00 13.97 13.67
CA ALA A 159 3.22 15.35 14.13
C ALA A 159 1.99 16.24 13.86
N ASP A 160 2.09 17.16 12.90
CA ASP A 160 1.05 18.13 12.58
C ASP A 160 0.27 17.77 11.31
N THR A 161 0.36 16.52 10.80
CA THR A 161 -0.33 16.09 9.58
C THR A 161 -1.02 14.75 9.74
N THR A 162 -2.11 14.59 8.99
CA THR A 162 -2.91 13.35 8.96
C THR A 162 -2.93 12.79 7.54
N PHE A 163 -2.73 11.50 7.39
CA PHE A 163 -2.78 10.86 6.09
C PHE A 163 -3.71 9.64 6.07
N GLY A 164 -4.24 9.36 4.89
CA GLY A 164 -5.06 8.19 4.61
C GLY A 164 -4.52 7.41 3.41
N ILE A 165 -5.00 6.18 3.26
CA ILE A 165 -4.51 5.24 2.23
C ILE A 165 -5.69 4.60 1.52
N GLU A 166 -5.59 4.48 0.20
CA GLU A 166 -6.44 3.65 -0.63
C GLU A 166 -5.58 2.83 -1.61
N ILE A 167 -6.15 1.83 -2.27
CA ILE A 167 -5.37 0.91 -3.09
C ILE A 167 -5.96 0.84 -4.50
N CYS A 168 -5.16 1.26 -5.49
CA CYS A 168 -5.35 1.07 -6.93
C CYS A 168 -6.77 1.39 -7.41
N GLU A 169 -7.59 0.35 -7.64
CA GLU A 169 -8.99 0.44 -8.13
C GLU A 169 -9.88 1.33 -7.26
N ASP A 170 -9.52 1.53 -6.00
CA ASP A 170 -10.26 2.42 -5.10
C ASP A 170 -10.40 3.84 -5.67
N LEU A 171 -9.37 4.36 -6.35
CA LEU A 171 -9.41 5.66 -7.02
C LEU A 171 -10.40 5.72 -8.18
N TRP A 172 -10.61 4.60 -8.88
CA TRP A 172 -11.46 4.52 -10.07
C TRP A 172 -12.94 4.37 -9.74
N ALA A 173 -13.27 4.11 -8.48
CA ALA A 173 -14.64 4.00 -8.02
C ALA A 173 -15.37 5.36 -8.07
N PRO A 174 -16.70 5.36 -8.26
CA PRO A 174 -17.49 6.61 -8.24
C PRO A 174 -17.36 7.40 -6.94
N ILE A 175 -17.18 6.71 -5.81
CA ILE A 175 -16.94 7.29 -4.49
C ILE A 175 -15.69 6.60 -3.93
N PRO A 176 -14.49 7.15 -4.21
CA PRO A 176 -13.26 6.55 -3.69
C PRO A 176 -13.16 6.70 -2.17
N PRO A 177 -12.52 5.74 -1.47
CA PRO A 177 -12.24 5.84 -0.03
C PRO A 177 -11.55 7.15 0.36
N SER A 178 -10.66 7.66 -0.48
CA SER A 178 -9.99 8.95 -0.29
C SER A 178 -10.94 10.12 -0.07
N SER A 179 -12.15 10.10 -0.65
CA SER A 179 -13.16 11.13 -0.41
C SER A 179 -13.64 11.13 1.05
N SER A 180 -13.88 9.94 1.62
CA SER A 180 -14.26 9.79 3.02
C SER A 180 -13.10 10.12 3.97
N LEU A 181 -11.88 9.70 3.63
CA LEU A 181 -10.68 9.99 4.40
C LEU A 181 -10.42 11.50 4.47
N ALA A 182 -10.58 12.23 3.35
CA ALA A 182 -10.43 13.68 3.32
C ALA A 182 -11.50 14.39 4.19
N LEU A 183 -12.76 13.94 4.15
CA LEU A 183 -13.83 14.47 5.02
C LEU A 183 -13.54 14.22 6.52
N GLN A 184 -12.75 13.22 6.85
CA GLN A 184 -12.31 12.92 8.21
C GLN A 184 -11.01 13.64 8.59
N GLY A 185 -10.41 14.43 7.68
CA GLY A 185 -9.27 15.27 7.96
C GLY A 185 -7.93 14.79 7.38
N ALA A 186 -7.92 13.84 6.45
CA ALA A 186 -6.68 13.48 5.75
C ALA A 186 -6.19 14.65 4.88
N GLU A 187 -4.96 15.09 5.14
CA GLU A 187 -4.26 16.13 4.39
C GLU A 187 -3.36 15.56 3.28
N ILE A 188 -2.99 14.29 3.42
CA ILE A 188 -2.21 13.53 2.43
C ILE A 188 -2.92 12.20 2.17
N LEU A 189 -3.08 11.85 0.90
CA LEU A 189 -3.68 10.60 0.46
C LEU A 189 -2.63 9.80 -0.31
N PHE A 190 -2.45 8.55 0.06
CA PHE A 190 -1.58 7.61 -0.63
C PHE A 190 -2.42 6.59 -1.38
N ASN A 191 -2.03 6.31 -2.62
CA ASN A 191 -2.60 5.23 -3.42
C ASN A 191 -1.48 4.29 -3.86
N LEU A 192 -1.55 3.05 -3.40
CA LEU A 192 -0.66 1.98 -3.81
C LEU A 192 -1.29 1.27 -5.00
N SER A 193 -0.59 1.23 -6.12
CA SER A 193 -1.13 0.67 -7.37
C SER A 193 -0.19 -0.38 -7.98
N ALA A 194 -0.81 -1.25 -8.78
CA ALA A 194 -0.15 -2.10 -9.77
C ALA A 194 -0.92 -1.92 -11.09
N ASP A 195 -0.88 -0.68 -11.60
CA ASP A 195 -1.69 -0.27 -12.74
C ASP A 195 -0.93 -0.51 -14.05
N ASN A 196 -1.65 -0.99 -15.07
CA ASN A 196 -1.08 -1.20 -16.41
C ASN A 196 -0.87 0.12 -17.15
N GLU A 197 0.10 0.13 -18.06
CA GLU A 197 0.34 1.24 -19.00
C GLU A 197 -0.32 0.96 -20.34
N GLY A 198 -1.46 1.59 -20.61
CA GLY A 198 -2.14 1.53 -21.91
C GLY A 198 -1.92 2.81 -22.73
N ILE A 199 -2.00 2.70 -24.07
CA ILE A 199 -1.92 3.88 -24.95
C ILE A 199 -3.01 4.90 -24.58
N GLY A 200 -2.58 6.12 -24.22
CA GLY A 200 -3.47 7.22 -23.81
C GLY A 200 -3.95 7.18 -22.36
N LYS A 201 -3.68 6.12 -21.61
CA LYS A 201 -4.12 5.98 -20.20
C LYS A 201 -3.41 6.95 -19.27
N HIS A 202 -2.13 7.22 -19.49
CA HIS A 202 -1.32 8.11 -18.64
C HIS A 202 -1.97 9.48 -18.40
N ASN A 203 -2.38 10.16 -19.48
CA ASN A 203 -3.00 11.49 -19.35
C ASN A 203 -4.33 11.44 -18.59
N TYR A 204 -5.11 10.39 -18.80
CA TYR A 204 -6.35 10.17 -18.08
C TYR A 204 -6.09 9.95 -16.58
N LEU A 205 -5.13 9.08 -16.25
CA LEU A 205 -4.73 8.81 -14.86
C LEU A 205 -4.23 10.09 -14.16
N CYS A 206 -3.35 10.86 -14.81
CA CYS A 206 -2.89 12.15 -14.27
C CYS A 206 -4.06 13.12 -14.01
N SER A 207 -5.04 13.17 -14.92
CA SER A 207 -6.23 14.00 -14.75
C SER A 207 -7.09 13.53 -13.57
N LEU A 208 -7.29 12.21 -13.42
CA LEU A 208 -8.05 11.61 -12.34
C LEU A 208 -7.42 11.90 -10.98
N ILE A 209 -6.10 11.69 -10.85
CA ILE A 209 -5.33 11.99 -9.64
C ILE A 209 -5.41 13.48 -9.29
N SER A 210 -5.21 14.36 -10.27
CA SER A 210 -5.26 15.81 -10.07
C SER A 210 -6.64 16.26 -9.61
N GLN A 211 -7.71 15.71 -10.20
CA GLN A 211 -9.08 16.02 -9.79
C GLN A 211 -9.39 15.53 -8.39
N GLN A 212 -8.92 14.32 -8.03
CA GLN A 212 -9.16 13.78 -6.70
C GLN A 212 -8.40 14.58 -5.63
N SER A 213 -7.14 14.93 -5.88
CA SER A 213 -6.36 15.82 -5.04
C SER A 213 -7.06 17.18 -4.84
N ALA A 214 -7.47 17.82 -5.93
CA ALA A 214 -8.16 19.12 -5.87
C ALA A 214 -9.49 19.04 -5.12
N ARG A 215 -10.30 18.00 -5.35
CA ARG A 215 -11.60 17.80 -4.70
C ARG A 215 -11.46 17.54 -3.20
N CYS A 216 -10.46 16.78 -2.82
CA CYS A 216 -10.17 16.46 -1.42
C CYS A 216 -9.40 17.57 -0.69
N ILE A 217 -8.87 18.58 -1.42
CA ILE A 217 -7.96 19.61 -0.88
C ILE A 217 -6.81 18.96 -0.10
N ALA A 218 -6.26 17.87 -0.65
CA ALA A 218 -5.22 17.05 -0.03
C ALA A 218 -4.09 16.75 -1.02
N GLY A 219 -2.88 16.61 -0.53
CA GLY A 219 -1.78 16.07 -1.34
C GLY A 219 -2.09 14.64 -1.74
N TYR A 220 -1.92 14.28 -3.02
CA TYR A 220 -2.19 12.91 -3.47
C TYR A 220 -0.91 12.28 -4.02
N VAL A 221 -0.51 11.15 -3.42
CA VAL A 221 0.70 10.40 -3.76
C VAL A 221 0.30 9.07 -4.38
N PHE A 222 0.54 8.94 -5.68
CA PHE A 222 0.26 7.72 -6.43
C PHE A 222 1.56 6.94 -6.64
N CYS A 223 1.61 5.69 -6.21
CA CYS A 223 2.77 4.82 -6.30
C CYS A 223 2.38 3.54 -7.04
N SER A 224 2.75 3.43 -8.32
CA SER A 224 2.47 2.24 -9.12
C SER A 224 3.69 1.35 -9.27
N CYS A 225 3.47 0.09 -9.60
CA CYS A 225 4.51 -0.89 -9.86
C CYS A 225 5.39 -0.50 -11.06
N GLY A 226 6.53 -1.13 -11.16
CA GLY A 226 7.52 -0.88 -12.20
C GLY A 226 8.02 -2.15 -12.85
N PHE A 227 9.23 -2.08 -13.39
CA PHE A 227 9.87 -3.18 -14.07
C PHE A 227 10.01 -4.44 -13.20
N GLY A 228 9.66 -5.58 -13.76
CA GLY A 228 9.74 -6.89 -13.12
C GLY A 228 8.45 -7.34 -12.43
N GLU A 229 7.43 -6.49 -12.41
CA GLU A 229 6.16 -6.79 -11.75
C GLU A 229 5.26 -7.70 -12.59
N SER A 230 5.21 -7.48 -13.92
CA SER A 230 4.36 -8.26 -14.81
C SER A 230 5.14 -9.28 -15.61
N THR A 231 4.53 -10.46 -15.79
CA THR A 231 4.99 -11.50 -16.71
C THR A 231 4.04 -11.68 -17.89
N THR A 232 2.92 -10.96 -17.90
CA THR A 232 1.85 -11.13 -18.90
C THR A 232 1.63 -9.92 -19.78
N ASP A 233 2.15 -8.74 -19.39
CA ASP A 233 1.98 -7.47 -20.12
C ASP A 233 3.32 -6.87 -20.56
#